data_c5aa6f38c9c6ef1ee414f9677b94c246
#
_entry.id   c5aa6f38c9c6ef1ee414f9677b94c246
#
_cell.length_a   1.000
_cell.length_b   1.000
_cell.length_c   1.000
_cell.angle_alpha   90.00
_cell.angle_beta   90.00
_cell.angle_gamma   90.00
#
_symmetry.space_group_name_H-M   'P 1'
#
loop_
_entity.id
_entity.type
_entity.pdbx_description
1 polymer ?
#
loop_
_entity_poly.entity_id
_entity_poly.type
_entity_poly.pdbx_seq_one_letter_code
_entity_poly.pdbx_strand_id
1 'polypeptide(L)'
;MGVRRIAAVARRWWTRLHFFLPLQNAMNKPILSVVPLLLLAAADWVQAQESPVSAARAGTMKVVQGQAQVTDARGSRALQPGDALASADSISTGANSAASVVLRDGTTMVLGANSHVDLKNFTYDATTQEGNVLVSVLRGSMRMLTGLIGKTRPDAIKVTSPTSTIGILGSDFIVEVAEGKGN
;
A
#
# COMPACT_ATOMS: atom_id res chain seq x y z
N MET A 1 -42.81 7.66 38.09
CA MET A 1 -42.46 8.95 38.70
C MET A 1 -41.03 9.28 38.26
N GLY A 2 -40.69 10.29 37.48
CA GLY A 2 -41.34 11.42 36.91
C GLY A 2 -40.61 11.85 35.68
N VAL A 3 -41.35 12.15 34.69
CA VAL A 3 -41.02 12.76 33.42
C VAL A 3 -40.58 14.23 33.65
N ARG A 4 -39.50 14.69 33.04
CA ARG A 4 -39.38 16.11 32.69
C ARG A 4 -38.83 16.30 31.29
N ARG A 5 -39.73 16.69 30.43
CA ARG A 5 -39.53 17.42 29.15
C ARG A 5 -38.94 18.79 29.45
N ILE A 6 -38.05 19.26 28.62
CA ILE A 6 -37.92 20.71 28.36
C ILE A 6 -37.82 20.90 26.86
N ALA A 7 -38.78 21.66 26.38
CA ALA A 7 -39.02 22.04 25.00
C ALA A 7 -38.25 23.33 24.65
N ALA A 8 -37.91 23.41 23.36
CA ALA A 8 -37.97 24.54 22.44
C ALA A 8 -37.76 25.97 22.97
N VAL A 9 -36.83 26.71 22.34
CA VAL A 9 -37.04 28.12 21.99
C VAL A 9 -36.46 28.41 20.60
N ALA A 10 -37.38 28.48 19.65
CA ALA A 10 -37.24 29.21 18.41
C ALA A 10 -37.70 30.66 18.61
N ARG A 11 -37.00 31.65 18.21
CA ARG A 11 -37.48 33.00 17.84
C ARG A 11 -36.33 33.69 17.07
N ARG A 12 -36.50 33.86 15.75
CA ARG A 12 -37.13 35.00 15.06
C ARG A 12 -36.44 36.33 15.36
N TRP A 13 -35.66 36.77 14.40
CA TRP A 13 -35.49 38.20 14.16
C TRP A 13 -35.66 38.45 12.67
N TRP A 14 -36.91 38.72 12.28
CA TRP A 14 -37.30 39.47 11.10
C TRP A 14 -37.53 40.90 11.54
N THR A 15 -36.90 41.86 10.98
CA THR A 15 -37.40 43.21 10.72
C THR A 15 -36.40 43.95 9.87
N ARG A 16 -36.73 44.19 8.62
CA ARG A 16 -37.13 45.48 8.05
C ARG A 16 -36.00 46.50 8.02
N LEU A 17 -35.59 46.86 6.83
CA LEU A 17 -35.78 48.27 6.37
C LEU A 17 -35.77 48.30 4.87
N HIS A 18 -36.93 48.72 4.35
CA HIS A 18 -37.12 49.33 3.04
C HIS A 18 -36.52 50.73 3.10
N PHE A 19 -35.95 51.21 2.07
CA PHE A 19 -36.27 52.49 1.49
C PHE A 19 -35.12 53.03 0.63
N PHE A 20 -35.55 53.47 -0.53
CA PHE A 20 -35.11 54.51 -1.42
C PHE A 20 -34.31 54.10 -2.65
N LEU A 21 -35.06 54.02 -3.74
CA LEU A 21 -34.63 54.49 -5.06
C LEU A 21 -34.78 56.03 -5.13
N PRO A 22 -33.93 56.71 -5.88
CA PRO A 22 -34.49 57.36 -7.03
C PRO A 22 -33.70 57.15 -8.33
N LEU A 23 -34.49 57.11 -9.41
CA LEU A 23 -34.10 57.27 -10.80
C LEU A 23 -33.46 58.65 -11.00
N GLN A 24 -32.45 58.68 -11.85
CA GLN A 24 -32.19 59.73 -12.85
C GLN A 24 -31.06 59.24 -13.75
N ASN A 25 -31.35 58.79 -14.91
CA ASN A 25 -31.50 59.45 -16.19
C ASN A 25 -30.28 60.32 -16.58
N ALA A 26 -29.60 59.89 -17.58
CA ALA A 26 -29.15 60.67 -18.73
C ALA A 26 -27.78 60.23 -19.32
N MET A 27 -27.91 59.81 -20.53
CA MET A 27 -27.06 60.17 -21.69
C MET A 27 -25.76 59.42 -21.91
N ASN A 28 -25.88 58.54 -22.86
CA ASN A 28 -25.02 58.40 -24.06
C ASN A 28 -23.54 58.74 -23.93
N LYS A 29 -22.75 57.69 -24.03
CA LYS A 29 -21.67 57.65 -25.03
C LYS A 29 -21.23 56.18 -25.27
N PRO A 30 -21.05 55.76 -26.53
CA PRO A 30 -20.53 54.42 -26.84
C PRO A 30 -19.02 54.45 -26.68
N ILE A 31 -18.51 53.73 -25.72
CA ILE A 31 -17.09 53.36 -25.73
C ILE A 31 -17.05 51.93 -26.25
N LEU A 32 -16.82 51.87 -27.56
CA LEU A 32 -16.46 50.68 -28.28
C LEU A 32 -15.29 49.98 -27.59
N SER A 33 -15.51 48.68 -27.39
CA SER A 33 -14.55 47.62 -27.66
C SER A 33 -13.10 47.81 -27.21
N VAL A 34 -12.75 47.30 -26.04
CA VAL A 34 -11.46 46.64 -25.79
C VAL A 34 -11.57 45.67 -24.58
N VAL A 35 -12.54 44.81 -24.55
CA VAL A 35 -12.52 43.69 -23.54
C VAL A 35 -13.19 42.47 -24.17
N PRO A 36 -12.49 41.79 -25.07
CA PRO A 36 -12.54 40.35 -25.05
C PRO A 36 -11.21 39.73 -25.51
N LEU A 37 -10.10 39.98 -24.82
CA LEU A 37 -8.85 39.28 -25.13
C LEU A 37 -8.06 38.86 -23.87
N LEU A 38 -8.74 38.68 -22.76
CA LEU A 38 -8.09 38.25 -21.50
C LEU A 38 -8.79 37.05 -20.83
N LEU A 39 -9.56 36.28 -21.60
CA LEU A 39 -10.31 35.11 -21.13
C LEU A 39 -9.87 33.79 -21.79
N LEU A 40 -8.64 33.73 -22.31
CA LEU A 40 -8.12 32.52 -22.97
C LEU A 40 -6.77 32.07 -22.43
N ALA A 41 -6.49 32.30 -21.16
CA ALA A 41 -5.24 31.84 -20.54
C ALA A 41 -5.44 31.12 -19.21
N ALA A 42 -6.62 30.54 -18.99
CA ALA A 42 -6.83 29.52 -17.95
C ALA A 42 -7.02 28.18 -18.64
N ALA A 43 -6.04 27.75 -19.44
CA ALA A 43 -5.87 26.36 -19.76
C ALA A 43 -5.35 25.71 -18.48
N ASP A 44 -6.28 25.17 -17.69
CA ASP A 44 -5.99 24.32 -16.57
C ASP A 44 -5.02 23.23 -17.02
N TRP A 45 -3.81 23.34 -16.54
CA TRP A 45 -2.86 22.25 -16.56
C TRP A 45 -3.39 21.21 -15.57
N VAL A 46 -4.34 20.43 -16.03
CA VAL A 46 -4.63 19.12 -15.42
C VAL A 46 -3.39 18.30 -15.70
N GLN A 47 -2.40 18.43 -14.83
CA GLN A 47 -1.36 17.41 -14.71
C GLN A 47 -2.10 16.17 -14.24
N ALA A 48 -2.32 15.25 -15.17
CA ALA A 48 -2.60 13.87 -14.84
C ALA A 48 -1.42 13.41 -13.98
N GLN A 49 -1.58 13.45 -12.67
CA GLN A 49 -0.71 12.71 -11.78
C GLN A 49 -0.93 11.24 -12.15
N GLU A 50 -0.02 10.72 -12.97
CA GLU A 50 0.16 9.29 -13.09
C GLU A 50 0.42 8.81 -11.67
N SER A 51 -0.60 8.28 -11.04
CA SER A 51 -0.45 7.54 -9.78
C SER A 51 0.62 6.48 -10.07
N PRO A 52 1.73 6.44 -9.32
CA PRO A 52 2.73 5.41 -9.52
C PRO A 52 1.98 4.09 -9.49
N VAL A 53 2.17 3.28 -10.54
CA VAL A 53 1.58 1.95 -10.64
C VAL A 53 1.89 1.29 -9.29
N SER A 54 0.87 1.21 -8.45
CA SER A 54 1.02 0.59 -7.14
C SER A 54 1.35 -0.85 -7.44
N ALA A 55 2.63 -1.21 -7.26
CA ALA A 55 3.06 -2.59 -7.43
C ALA A 55 2.06 -3.46 -6.68
N ALA A 56 1.43 -4.40 -7.37
CA ALA A 56 0.31 -5.14 -6.83
C ALA A 56 0.72 -5.74 -5.48
N ARG A 57 -0.03 -5.41 -4.44
CA ARG A 57 0.25 -5.88 -3.07
C ARG A 57 0.37 -7.40 -3.07
N ALA A 58 1.54 -7.91 -2.73
CA ALA A 58 1.81 -9.34 -2.63
C ALA A 58 1.43 -9.89 -1.25
N GLY A 59 1.63 -9.09 -0.20
CA GLY A 59 1.38 -9.53 1.17
C GLY A 59 1.31 -8.39 2.16
N THR A 60 1.28 -8.79 3.44
CA THR A 60 1.22 -7.88 4.59
C THR A 60 2.16 -8.36 5.67
N MET A 61 2.91 -7.47 6.26
CA MET A 61 3.66 -7.71 7.48
C MET A 61 2.71 -7.91 8.65
N LYS A 62 2.81 -9.03 9.34
CA LYS A 62 1.94 -9.36 10.48
C LYS A 62 2.60 -9.09 11.82
N VAL A 63 3.85 -9.50 11.97
CA VAL A 63 4.59 -9.37 13.22
C VAL A 63 6.01 -8.91 12.90
N VAL A 64 6.50 -7.98 13.69
CA VAL A 64 7.90 -7.58 13.71
C VAL A 64 8.36 -7.62 15.16
N GLN A 65 9.38 -8.40 15.44
CA GLN A 65 10.08 -8.45 16.71
C GLN A 65 11.52 -7.95 16.48
N GLY A 66 11.94 -6.97 17.22
CA GLY A 66 13.24 -6.33 17.01
C GLY A 66 13.23 -5.41 15.76
N GLN A 67 14.22 -5.57 14.89
CA GLN A 67 14.42 -4.73 13.71
C GLN A 67 14.19 -5.53 12.43
N ALA A 68 13.30 -5.02 11.59
CA ALA A 68 13.11 -5.52 10.22
C ALA A 68 13.03 -4.34 9.25
N GLN A 69 13.53 -4.53 8.06
CA GLN A 69 13.55 -3.54 7.00
C GLN A 69 13.07 -4.16 5.69
N VAL A 70 12.43 -3.35 4.87
CA VAL A 70 12.16 -3.67 3.47
C VAL A 70 12.98 -2.75 2.58
N THR A 71 13.53 -3.31 1.53
CA THR A 71 14.17 -2.58 0.45
C THR A 71 13.35 -2.78 -0.81
N ASP A 72 12.89 -1.70 -1.41
CA ASP A 72 12.16 -1.64 -2.66
C ASP A 72 12.87 -0.69 -3.66
N ALA A 73 12.27 -0.44 -4.80
CA ALA A 73 12.83 0.47 -5.82
C ALA A 73 13.02 1.92 -5.33
N ARG A 74 12.39 2.31 -4.23
CA ARG A 74 12.46 3.66 -3.63
C ARG A 74 13.53 3.75 -2.54
N GLY A 75 14.07 2.62 -2.10
CA GLY A 75 15.09 2.52 -1.05
C GLY A 75 14.68 1.62 0.11
N SER A 76 15.42 1.72 1.21
CA SER A 76 15.17 0.92 2.42
C SER A 76 14.38 1.69 3.45
N ARG A 77 13.43 1.02 4.09
CA ARG A 77 12.63 1.56 5.22
C ARG A 77 12.40 0.51 6.28
N ALA A 78 12.19 0.95 7.50
CA ALA A 78 11.79 0.06 8.59
C ALA A 78 10.40 -0.52 8.31
N LEU A 79 10.22 -1.80 8.65
CA LEU A 79 8.95 -2.50 8.56
C LEU A 79 8.20 -2.43 9.88
N GLN A 80 6.88 -2.28 9.76
CA GLN A 80 5.95 -2.32 10.87
C GLN A 80 4.80 -3.31 10.59
N PRO A 81 4.15 -3.85 11.61
CA PRO A 81 2.92 -4.61 11.42
C PRO A 81 1.88 -3.81 10.64
N GLY A 82 1.26 -4.43 9.64
CA GLY A 82 0.31 -3.80 8.73
C GLY A 82 0.90 -3.29 7.42
N ASP A 83 2.21 -3.16 7.31
CA ASP A 83 2.88 -2.71 6.09
C ASP A 83 2.59 -3.65 4.92
N ALA A 84 2.32 -3.04 3.77
CA ALA A 84 2.17 -3.76 2.52
C ALA A 84 3.54 -4.11 1.94
N LEU A 85 3.63 -5.32 1.40
CA LEU A 85 4.76 -5.82 0.63
C LEU A 85 4.34 -6.06 -0.81
N ALA A 86 5.24 -5.77 -1.72
CA ALA A 86 5.07 -5.97 -3.15
C ALA A 86 5.97 -7.10 -3.66
N SER A 87 5.71 -7.55 -4.88
CA SER A 87 6.66 -8.37 -5.62
C SER A 87 7.95 -7.58 -5.87
N ALA A 88 9.07 -8.23 -5.83
CA ALA A 88 10.43 -7.69 -5.89
C ALA A 88 10.92 -6.96 -4.63
N ASP A 89 10.16 -6.95 -3.54
CA ASP A 89 10.65 -6.45 -2.26
C ASP A 89 11.66 -7.42 -1.62
N SER A 90 12.69 -6.83 -1.00
CA SER A 90 13.67 -7.55 -0.18
C SER A 90 13.44 -7.25 1.29
N ILE A 91 13.37 -8.28 2.12
CA ILE A 91 13.13 -8.17 3.55
C ILE A 91 14.39 -8.60 4.29
N SER A 92 14.85 -7.80 5.23
CA SER A 92 15.96 -8.13 6.12
C SER A 92 15.58 -7.97 7.59
N THR A 93 16.07 -8.89 8.41
CA THR A 93 15.93 -8.86 9.88
C THR A 93 17.29 -8.66 10.54
N GLY A 94 17.31 -7.95 11.64
CA GLY A 94 18.50 -7.76 12.45
C GLY A 94 18.84 -8.94 13.37
N ALA A 95 19.89 -8.78 14.15
CA ALA A 95 20.21 -9.72 15.23
C ALA A 95 19.07 -9.76 16.27
N ASN A 96 18.78 -10.93 16.80
CA ASN A 96 17.70 -11.15 17.79
C ASN A 96 16.32 -10.64 17.31
N SER A 97 16.09 -10.66 16.00
CA SER A 97 14.88 -10.18 15.39
C SER A 97 14.15 -11.28 14.64
N ALA A 98 12.84 -11.11 14.49
CA ALA A 98 12.01 -11.99 13.68
C ALA A 98 10.92 -11.17 12.98
N ALA A 99 10.48 -11.65 11.84
CA ALA A 99 9.40 -11.02 11.10
C ALA A 99 8.46 -12.09 10.53
N SER A 100 7.15 -11.80 10.50
CA SER A 100 6.15 -12.68 9.91
C SER A 100 5.35 -11.94 8.85
N VAL A 101 5.30 -12.51 7.66
CA VAL A 101 4.60 -12.00 6.49
C VAL A 101 3.51 -12.98 6.10
N VAL A 102 2.35 -12.46 5.72
CA VAL A 102 1.29 -13.24 5.08
C VAL A 102 1.03 -12.71 3.68
N LEU A 103 1.18 -13.57 2.69
CA LEU A 103 0.88 -13.29 1.29
C LEU A 103 -0.63 -13.37 1.04
N ARG A 104 -1.07 -12.86 -0.11
CA ARG A 104 -2.49 -12.80 -0.47
C ARG A 104 -3.15 -14.16 -0.66
N ASP A 105 -2.39 -15.19 -0.99
CA ASP A 105 -2.85 -16.58 -1.08
C ASP A 105 -2.92 -17.31 0.27
N GLY A 106 -2.55 -16.62 1.36
CA GLY A 106 -2.46 -17.18 2.70
C GLY A 106 -1.13 -17.86 3.03
N THR A 107 -0.16 -17.86 2.10
CA THR A 107 1.20 -18.31 2.42
C THR A 107 1.77 -17.44 3.54
N THR A 108 2.29 -18.10 4.56
CA THR A 108 2.94 -17.43 5.70
C THR A 108 4.43 -17.67 5.66
N MET A 109 5.22 -16.61 5.71
CA MET A 109 6.67 -16.66 5.84
C MET A 109 7.09 -16.10 7.19
N VAL A 110 7.92 -16.82 7.92
CA VAL A 110 8.51 -16.39 9.19
C VAL A 110 10.01 -16.36 9.01
N LEU A 111 10.58 -15.17 9.13
CA LEU A 111 12.00 -14.92 9.02
C LEU A 111 12.62 -14.92 10.41
N GLY A 112 13.72 -15.64 10.58
CA GLY A 112 14.51 -15.63 11.81
C GLY A 112 15.48 -14.44 11.89
N ALA A 113 16.40 -14.49 12.84
CA ALA A 113 17.42 -13.46 13.03
C ALA A 113 18.43 -13.43 11.86
N ASN A 114 18.99 -12.26 11.57
CA ASN A 114 20.00 -12.05 10.54
C ASN A 114 19.61 -12.59 9.15
N SER A 115 18.32 -12.67 8.87
CA SER A 115 17.81 -13.20 7.61
C SER A 115 17.70 -12.13 6.54
N HIS A 116 17.93 -12.55 5.29
CA HIS A 116 17.70 -11.71 4.11
C HIS A 116 16.96 -12.55 3.08
N VAL A 117 15.76 -12.10 2.73
CA VAL A 117 14.83 -12.84 1.88
C VAL A 117 14.24 -11.89 0.84
N ASP A 118 14.35 -12.28 -0.42
CA ASP A 118 13.76 -11.55 -1.55
C ASP A 118 12.47 -12.24 -1.99
N LEU A 119 11.39 -11.50 -2.10
CA LEU A 119 10.16 -11.92 -2.75
C LEU A 119 10.28 -11.63 -4.27
N LYS A 120 11.03 -12.47 -5.00
CA LYS A 120 11.36 -12.24 -6.42
C LYS A 120 10.14 -12.13 -7.32
N ASN A 121 9.14 -12.96 -7.07
CA ASN A 121 7.89 -12.95 -7.81
C ASN A 121 6.75 -13.46 -6.94
N PHE A 122 5.62 -12.77 -7.04
CA PHE A 122 4.36 -13.21 -6.47
C PHE A 122 3.23 -12.79 -7.40
N THR A 123 2.49 -13.76 -7.89
CA THR A 123 1.23 -13.56 -8.60
C THR A 123 0.15 -14.42 -7.96
N TYR A 124 -1.06 -13.90 -7.86
CA TYR A 124 -2.18 -14.63 -7.31
C TYR A 124 -3.50 -14.08 -7.84
N ASP A 125 -4.30 -14.94 -8.43
CA ASP A 125 -5.67 -14.67 -8.82
C ASP A 125 -6.61 -15.30 -7.78
N ALA A 126 -7.42 -14.48 -7.12
CA ALA A 126 -8.31 -14.93 -6.06
C ALA A 126 -9.52 -15.73 -6.61
N THR A 127 -9.86 -15.56 -7.89
CA THR A 127 -10.98 -16.23 -8.53
C THR A 127 -10.62 -17.66 -8.93
N THR A 128 -9.48 -17.82 -9.60
CA THR A 128 -9.00 -19.14 -10.07
C THR A 128 -8.15 -19.85 -9.02
N GLN A 129 -7.68 -19.13 -7.98
CA GLN A 129 -6.72 -19.58 -6.98
C GLN A 129 -5.36 -20.00 -7.59
N GLU A 130 -5.10 -19.58 -8.81
CA GLU A 130 -3.84 -19.79 -9.48
C GLU A 130 -2.83 -18.70 -9.15
N GLY A 131 -1.56 -19.05 -9.23
CA GLY A 131 -0.50 -18.10 -8.97
C GLY A 131 0.88 -18.72 -9.02
N ASN A 132 1.87 -17.91 -8.68
CA ASN A 132 3.26 -18.32 -8.62
C ASN A 132 3.94 -17.60 -7.46
N VAL A 133 4.80 -18.32 -6.75
CA VAL A 133 5.62 -17.78 -5.65
C VAL A 133 7.08 -18.13 -5.93
N LEU A 134 7.93 -17.11 -6.05
CA LEU A 134 9.38 -17.26 -6.14
C LEU A 134 10.03 -16.44 -5.03
N VAL A 135 10.64 -17.13 -4.10
CA VAL A 135 11.34 -16.53 -2.96
C VAL A 135 12.80 -16.93 -3.00
N SER A 136 13.69 -15.99 -2.72
CA SER A 136 15.12 -16.25 -2.57
C SER A 136 15.55 -15.97 -1.14
N VAL A 137 16.07 -17.00 -0.45
CA VAL A 137 16.69 -16.85 0.86
C VAL A 137 18.19 -16.69 0.65
N LEU A 138 18.70 -15.48 0.87
CA LEU A 138 20.12 -15.17 0.63
C LEU A 138 20.98 -15.52 1.84
N ARG A 139 20.43 -15.37 3.04
CA ARG A 139 21.06 -15.75 4.31
C ARG A 139 20.04 -15.91 5.42
N GLY A 140 20.43 -16.55 6.52
CA GLY A 140 19.60 -16.75 7.70
C GLY A 140 18.58 -17.86 7.52
N SER A 141 17.45 -17.76 8.17
CA SER A 141 16.43 -18.80 8.19
C SER A 141 15.05 -18.26 7.82
N MET A 142 14.29 -19.08 7.11
CA MET A 142 12.90 -18.80 6.76
C MET A 142 12.07 -20.06 6.90
N ARG A 143 11.01 -20.01 7.69
CA ARG A 143 9.94 -21.02 7.70
C ARG A 143 8.83 -20.55 6.77
N MET A 144 8.34 -21.41 5.92
CA MET A 144 7.22 -21.13 5.03
C MET A 144 6.10 -22.15 5.25
N LEU A 145 4.90 -21.64 5.47
CA LEU A 145 3.66 -22.41 5.43
C LEU A 145 2.91 -22.01 4.16
N THR A 146 2.76 -22.97 3.25
CA THR A 146 2.17 -22.70 1.94
C THR A 146 0.67 -22.46 2.05
N GLY A 147 0.19 -21.45 1.32
CA GLY A 147 -1.22 -21.08 1.21
C GLY A 147 -1.96 -21.84 0.13
N LEU A 148 -2.90 -21.17 -0.51
CA LEU A 148 -3.77 -21.77 -1.53
C LEU A 148 -3.01 -22.21 -2.78
N ILE A 149 -2.03 -21.44 -3.25
CA ILE A 149 -1.19 -21.80 -4.40
C ILE A 149 -0.52 -23.14 -4.16
N GLY A 150 0.12 -23.30 -2.99
CA GLY A 150 0.85 -24.56 -2.69
C GLY A 150 -0.05 -25.77 -2.49
N LYS A 151 -1.30 -25.57 -2.12
CA LYS A 151 -2.29 -26.64 -2.00
C LYS A 151 -2.80 -27.11 -3.34
N THR A 152 -2.96 -26.21 -4.31
CA THR A 152 -3.49 -26.52 -5.63
C THR A 152 -2.38 -26.88 -6.62
N ARG A 153 -1.24 -26.17 -6.53
CA ARG A 153 -0.10 -26.33 -7.44
C ARG A 153 1.23 -26.19 -6.69
N PRO A 154 1.71 -27.27 -6.06
CA PRO A 154 2.98 -27.23 -5.31
C PRO A 154 4.18 -26.82 -6.18
N ASP A 155 4.17 -27.19 -7.46
CA ASP A 155 5.19 -26.86 -8.46
C ASP A 155 5.31 -25.36 -8.77
N ALA A 156 4.26 -24.59 -8.46
CA ALA A 156 4.25 -23.14 -8.61
C ALA A 156 4.97 -22.38 -7.47
N ILE A 157 5.39 -23.09 -6.42
CA ILE A 157 6.19 -22.53 -5.33
C ILE A 157 7.64 -22.95 -5.50
N LYS A 158 8.51 -21.95 -5.62
CA LYS A 158 9.96 -22.17 -5.72
C LYS A 158 10.69 -21.33 -4.69
N VAL A 159 11.61 -21.97 -3.98
CA VAL A 159 12.52 -21.28 -3.09
C VAL A 159 13.95 -21.50 -3.58
N THR A 160 14.69 -20.41 -3.69
CA THR A 160 16.09 -20.45 -4.11
C THR A 160 17.00 -20.00 -2.96
N SER A 161 18.20 -20.54 -2.94
CA SER A 161 19.32 -20.05 -2.14
C SER A 161 20.48 -19.71 -3.07
N PRO A 162 21.57 -19.11 -2.61
CA PRO A 162 22.73 -18.82 -3.43
C PRO A 162 23.34 -20.04 -4.13
N THR A 163 23.14 -21.24 -3.57
CA THR A 163 23.75 -22.50 -4.04
C THR A 163 22.74 -23.49 -4.59
N SER A 164 21.44 -23.29 -4.40
CA SER A 164 20.45 -24.32 -4.68
C SER A 164 19.10 -23.71 -5.08
N THR A 165 18.36 -24.46 -5.89
CA THR A 165 16.92 -24.25 -6.13
C THR A 165 16.16 -25.41 -5.50
N ILE A 166 15.21 -25.09 -4.63
CA ILE A 166 14.45 -26.06 -3.85
C ILE A 166 13.03 -26.08 -4.42
N GLY A 167 12.64 -27.23 -4.96
CA GLY A 167 11.24 -27.52 -5.27
C GLY A 167 10.52 -27.96 -4.00
N ILE A 168 9.32 -27.44 -3.77
CA ILE A 168 8.59 -27.69 -2.53
C ILE A 168 7.56 -28.79 -2.75
N LEU A 169 7.69 -29.85 -1.96
CA LEU A 169 6.71 -30.92 -1.82
C LEU A 169 6.25 -30.96 -0.37
N GLY A 170 5.37 -30.05 0.02
CA GLY A 170 4.85 -29.99 1.38
C GLY A 170 4.30 -28.63 1.74
N SER A 171 3.51 -28.59 2.81
CA SER A 171 2.85 -27.36 3.25
C SER A 171 3.61 -26.57 4.31
N ASP A 172 4.63 -27.13 4.92
CA ASP A 172 5.41 -26.50 6.01
C ASP A 172 6.87 -26.98 5.91
N PHE A 173 7.78 -26.02 5.77
CA PHE A 173 9.22 -26.32 5.67
C PHE A 173 10.05 -25.14 6.17
N ILE A 174 11.30 -25.44 6.51
CA ILE A 174 12.30 -24.47 6.93
C ILE A 174 13.47 -24.52 5.95
N VAL A 175 13.89 -23.34 5.51
CA VAL A 175 15.13 -23.16 4.74
C VAL A 175 16.10 -22.39 5.60
N GLU A 176 17.30 -22.89 5.73
CA GLU A 176 18.40 -22.23 6.43
C GLU A 176 19.60 -22.11 5.51
N VAL A 177 20.11 -20.89 5.41
CA VAL A 177 21.30 -20.57 4.62
C VAL A 177 22.34 -20.03 5.59
N ALA A 178 23.39 -20.83 5.80
CA ALA A 178 24.50 -20.42 6.62
C ALA A 178 25.17 -19.17 6.05
N GLU A 179 25.61 -18.26 6.91
CA GLU A 179 26.50 -17.19 6.49
C GLU A 179 27.78 -17.84 5.95
N GLY A 180 28.07 -17.60 4.67
CA GLY A 180 29.32 -18.03 4.09
C GLY A 180 30.45 -17.44 4.93
N LYS A 181 31.24 -18.28 5.58
CA LYS A 181 32.53 -17.85 6.14
C LYS A 181 33.34 -17.33 4.94
N GLY A 182 33.42 -16.01 4.83
CA GLY A 182 34.40 -15.41 3.93
C GLY A 182 35.78 -15.92 4.32
N ASN A 183 36.39 -16.55 3.37
CA ASN A 183 37.77 -17.01 3.47
C ASN A 183 38.67 -15.82 3.26
#